data_293c2d2c18334daec18bb5dd7f9987a2
#
_entry.id   293c2d2c18334daec18bb5dd7f9987a2
#
_cell.length_a   1.000
_cell.length_b   1.000
_cell.length_c   1.000
_cell.angle_alpha   90.00
_cell.angle_beta   90.00
_cell.angle_gamma   90.00
#
_symmetry.space_group_name_H-M   'P 1'
#
loop_
_entity.id
_entity.type
_entity.pdbx_description
1 polymer ?
#
loop_
_entity_poly.entity_id
_entity_poly.type
_entity_poly.pdbx_seq_one_letter_code
_entity_poly.pdbx_strand_id
1 'polypeptide(L)'
;MQGEFTPYERREYIKSLLIQDKYTTAVRLAYLFGVDKQTIKRDITFLSSRLPIVTKSGKGGGIFLDMKFETPKEYLSEREEMLLKSISKTLSGEDKLLLENIINKFSTHS
;
A
#
# COMPACT_ATOMS: atom_id res chain seq x y z
N MET A 1 -7.56 16.86 2.78
CA MET A 1 -6.95 16.26 3.96
C MET A 1 -5.45 16.27 3.93
N GLN A 2 -4.91 17.19 3.16
CA GLN A 2 -3.46 17.32 3.04
C GLN A 2 -2.86 17.68 4.38
N GLY A 3 -1.69 17.12 4.68
CA GLY A 3 -0.98 17.38 5.92
C GLY A 3 -1.50 16.65 7.13
N GLU A 4 -2.55 15.85 6.96
CA GLU A 4 -3.16 15.16 8.10
C GLU A 4 -2.70 13.72 8.26
N PHE A 5 -1.87 13.24 7.35
CA PHE A 5 -1.34 11.90 7.45
C PHE A 5 -0.18 11.87 8.45
N THR A 6 -0.16 10.86 9.31
CA THR A 6 1.03 10.61 10.12
C THR A 6 2.14 10.11 9.19
N PRO A 7 3.41 10.20 9.63
CA PRO A 7 4.50 9.61 8.82
C PRO A 7 4.25 8.14 8.49
N TYR A 8 3.74 7.38 9.43
CA TYR A 8 3.44 5.97 9.18
C TYR A 8 2.39 5.80 8.09
N GLU A 9 1.28 6.53 8.19
CA GLU A 9 0.21 6.45 7.20
C GLU A 9 0.70 6.89 5.83
N ARG A 10 1.47 7.96 5.78
CA ARG A 10 2.01 8.47 4.53
C ARG A 10 2.92 7.44 3.85
N ARG A 11 3.81 6.82 4.64
CA ARG A 11 4.73 5.82 4.10
C ARG A 11 3.99 4.57 3.59
N GLU A 12 2.95 4.15 4.29
CA GLU A 12 2.14 3.02 3.82
C GLU A 12 1.44 3.34 2.52
N TYR A 13 0.96 4.58 2.37
CA TYR A 13 0.30 4.99 1.14
C TYR A 13 1.31 5.04 -0.01
N ILE A 14 2.49 5.62 0.23
CA ILE A 14 3.56 5.68 -0.78
C ILE A 14 3.96 4.28 -1.22
N LYS A 15 4.12 3.37 -0.27
CA LYS A 15 4.44 1.97 -0.55
C LYS A 15 3.41 1.35 -1.49
N SER A 16 2.12 1.56 -1.20
CA SER A 16 1.04 1.03 -2.03
C SER A 16 1.09 1.59 -3.44
N LEU A 17 1.33 2.91 -3.57
CA LEU A 17 1.43 3.54 -4.88
C LEU A 17 2.60 2.97 -5.68
N LEU A 18 3.75 2.78 -5.04
CA LEU A 18 4.92 2.24 -5.73
C LEU A 18 4.72 0.78 -6.14
N ILE A 19 4.08 0.00 -5.32
CA ILE A 19 3.80 -1.39 -5.68
C ILE A 19 2.86 -1.45 -6.88
N GLN A 20 1.87 -0.58 -6.90
CA GLN A 20 0.87 -0.55 -7.97
C GLN A 20 1.43 0.04 -9.26
N ASP A 21 2.06 1.22 -9.17
CA ASP A 21 2.48 1.99 -10.34
C ASP A 21 3.93 1.77 -10.75
N LYS A 22 4.77 1.28 -9.85
CA LYS A 22 6.20 1.05 -10.04
C LYS A 22 7.01 2.33 -10.23
N TYR A 23 6.40 3.49 -10.29
CA TYR A 23 7.04 4.75 -10.52
C TYR A 23 6.24 5.92 -9.95
N THR A 24 6.95 6.89 -9.40
CA THR A 24 6.34 8.16 -8.99
C THR A 24 7.46 9.22 -8.90
N THR A 25 7.11 10.43 -8.48
CA THR A 25 8.09 11.50 -8.27
C THR A 25 7.90 12.13 -6.91
N ALA A 26 8.98 12.72 -6.38
CA ALA A 26 8.91 13.41 -5.10
C ALA A 26 7.96 14.61 -5.18
N VAL A 27 7.94 15.30 -6.32
CA VAL A 27 7.04 16.43 -6.53
C VAL A 27 5.60 16.01 -6.42
N ARG A 28 5.25 14.91 -7.09
CA ARG A 28 3.87 14.40 -7.08
C ARG A 28 3.46 14.00 -5.66
N LEU A 29 4.33 13.30 -4.95
CA LEU A 29 4.03 12.85 -3.60
C LEU A 29 3.93 14.02 -2.63
N ALA A 30 4.82 15.01 -2.76
CA ALA A 30 4.78 16.20 -1.93
C ALA A 30 3.44 16.94 -2.11
N TYR A 31 3.01 17.07 -3.35
CA TYR A 31 1.74 17.70 -3.65
C TYR A 31 0.56 16.90 -3.09
N LEU A 32 0.60 15.59 -3.29
CA LEU A 32 -0.50 14.72 -2.86
C LEU A 32 -0.70 14.76 -1.34
N PHE A 33 0.39 14.81 -0.57
CA PHE A 33 0.31 14.79 0.89
C PHE A 33 0.40 16.16 1.54
N GLY A 34 0.63 17.22 0.76
CA GLY A 34 0.74 18.56 1.31
C GLY A 34 1.97 18.75 2.18
N VAL A 35 3.07 18.11 1.83
CA VAL A 35 4.34 18.23 2.54
C VAL A 35 5.44 18.64 1.57
N ASP A 36 6.63 19.01 2.09
CA ASP A 36 7.72 19.39 1.21
C ASP A 36 8.46 18.16 0.66
N LYS A 37 9.29 18.38 -0.35
CA LYS A 37 10.02 17.29 -0.99
C LYS A 37 11.03 16.64 -0.04
N GLN A 38 11.56 17.40 0.91
CA GLN A 38 12.51 16.85 1.87
C GLN A 38 11.85 15.80 2.76
N THR A 39 10.60 16.04 3.15
CA THR A 39 9.83 15.08 3.92
C THR A 39 9.63 13.80 3.11
N ILE A 40 9.31 13.94 1.82
CA ILE A 40 9.15 12.78 0.94
C ILE A 40 10.47 12.02 0.80
N LYS A 41 11.60 12.74 0.67
CA LYS A 41 12.91 12.08 0.58
C LYS A 41 13.20 11.23 1.82
N ARG A 42 12.81 11.72 2.99
CA ARG A 42 12.99 10.95 4.23
C ARG A 42 12.12 9.68 4.21
N ASP A 43 10.89 9.81 3.72
CA ASP A 43 9.99 8.66 3.60
C ASP A 43 10.57 7.61 2.65
N ILE A 44 11.10 8.05 1.52
CA ILE A 44 11.68 7.15 0.53
C ILE A 44 12.92 6.47 1.09
N THR A 45 13.77 7.22 1.82
CA THR A 45 14.93 6.63 2.48
C THR A 45 14.52 5.52 3.44
N PHE A 46 13.46 5.78 4.22
CA PHE A 46 12.93 4.79 5.14
C PHE A 46 12.43 3.54 4.38
N LEU A 47 11.67 3.76 3.32
CA LEU A 47 11.11 2.65 2.54
C LEU A 47 12.18 1.88 1.79
N SER A 48 13.27 2.54 1.38
CA SER A 48 14.37 1.90 0.66
C SER A 48 15.05 0.79 1.44
N SER A 49 14.94 0.81 2.76
CA SER A 49 15.51 -0.25 3.58
C SER A 49 14.65 -1.52 3.54
N ARG A 50 13.45 -1.44 3.00
CA ARG A 50 12.49 -2.55 2.97
C ARG A 50 12.03 -2.95 1.57
N LEU A 51 12.22 -2.06 0.59
CA LEU A 51 11.76 -2.28 -0.77
C LEU A 51 12.90 -1.95 -1.73
N PRO A 52 12.96 -2.63 -2.87
CA PRO A 52 13.99 -2.36 -3.89
C PRO A 52 13.66 -1.09 -4.67
N ILE A 53 13.87 0.05 -4.01
CA ILE A 53 13.59 1.36 -4.58
C ILE A 53 14.86 1.95 -5.17
N VAL A 54 14.74 2.52 -6.36
CA VAL A 54 15.82 3.24 -7.02
C VAL A 54 15.37 4.66 -7.27
N THR A 55 16.18 5.63 -6.88
CA THR A 55 15.87 7.03 -7.17
C THR A 55 16.86 7.55 -8.18
N LYS A 56 16.37 8.35 -9.13
CA LYS A 56 17.19 8.98 -10.15
C LYS A 56 16.87 10.45 -10.18
N SER A 57 17.90 11.29 -10.26
CA SER A 57 17.69 12.73 -10.35
C SER A 57 17.75 13.18 -11.80
N GLY A 58 17.34 14.42 -12.04
CA GLY A 58 17.41 15.03 -13.36
C GLY A 58 16.22 14.68 -14.24
N LYS A 59 16.36 15.03 -15.50
CA LYS A 59 15.32 14.82 -16.50
C LYS A 59 15.11 13.32 -16.71
N GLY A 60 13.86 12.90 -16.67
CA GLY A 60 13.53 11.48 -16.78
C GLY A 60 13.74 10.72 -15.48
N GLY A 61 14.09 11.42 -14.41
CA GLY A 61 14.31 10.80 -13.12
C GLY A 61 13.01 10.56 -12.36
N GLY A 62 13.16 10.13 -11.13
CA GLY A 62 12.03 9.85 -10.26
C GLY A 62 12.33 8.74 -9.28
N ILE A 63 11.28 8.17 -8.75
CA ILE A 63 11.33 7.11 -7.76
C ILE A 63 10.76 5.86 -8.40
N PHE A 64 11.56 4.81 -8.46
CA PHE A 64 11.20 3.57 -9.17
C PHE A 64 11.24 2.40 -8.22
N LEU A 65 10.29 1.50 -8.38
CA LEU A 65 10.35 0.20 -7.73
C LEU A 65 10.74 -0.84 -8.79
N ASP A 66 11.53 -1.83 -8.38
CA ASP A 66 11.93 -2.90 -9.31
C ASP A 66 10.67 -3.52 -9.93
N MET A 67 10.66 -3.58 -11.27
CA MET A 67 9.50 -4.08 -12.02
C MET A 67 9.18 -5.53 -11.71
N LYS A 68 10.17 -6.27 -11.24
CA LYS A 68 9.99 -7.68 -10.89
C LYS A 68 9.50 -7.90 -9.47
N PHE A 69 9.45 -6.81 -8.67
CA PHE A 69 9.01 -6.95 -7.29
C PHE A 69 7.55 -7.32 -7.23
N GLU A 70 7.24 -8.34 -6.45
CA GLU A 70 5.87 -8.75 -6.19
C GLU A 70 5.71 -8.92 -4.69
N THR A 71 4.58 -8.45 -4.17
CA THR A 71 4.26 -8.65 -2.76
C THR A 71 4.05 -10.14 -2.53
N PRO A 72 4.71 -10.73 -1.52
CA PRO A 72 4.45 -12.13 -1.20
C PRO A 72 2.97 -12.33 -0.95
N LYS A 73 2.45 -13.45 -1.43
CA LYS A 73 1.06 -13.78 -1.16
C LYS A 73 0.89 -14.09 0.32
N GLU A 74 -0.09 -13.45 0.91
CA GLU A 74 -0.44 -13.71 2.30
C GLU A 74 -1.87 -14.24 2.31
N TYR A 75 -2.08 -15.27 3.09
CA TYR A 75 -3.38 -15.90 3.22
C TYR A 75 -3.86 -15.74 4.65
N LEU A 76 -5.17 -15.74 4.80
CA LEU A 76 -5.78 -15.75 6.12
C LEU A 76 -5.44 -17.06 6.80
N SER A 77 -5.13 -17.00 8.10
CA SER A 77 -5.04 -18.21 8.89
C SER A 77 -6.43 -18.78 9.04
N GLU A 78 -6.50 -20.06 9.42
CA GLU A 78 -7.77 -20.70 9.63
C GLU A 78 -8.63 -19.97 10.66
N ARG A 79 -8.00 -19.51 11.74
CA ARG A 79 -8.71 -18.79 12.80
C ARG A 79 -9.21 -17.44 12.31
N GLU A 80 -8.39 -16.74 11.52
CA GLU A 80 -8.79 -15.46 10.94
C GLU A 80 -9.96 -15.61 9.99
N GLU A 81 -9.91 -16.64 9.16
CA GLU A 81 -10.99 -16.91 8.22
C GLU A 81 -12.28 -17.23 8.95
N MET A 82 -12.21 -18.05 10.00
CA MET A 82 -13.38 -18.38 10.81
C MET A 82 -14.00 -17.15 11.46
N LEU A 83 -13.14 -16.26 11.99
CA LEU A 83 -13.62 -15.04 12.61
C LEU A 83 -14.36 -14.17 11.59
N LEU A 84 -13.76 -13.97 10.42
CA LEU A 84 -14.36 -13.14 9.39
C LEU A 84 -15.67 -13.73 8.88
N LYS A 85 -15.73 -15.03 8.72
CA LYS A 85 -16.97 -15.69 8.30
C LYS A 85 -18.06 -15.53 9.36
N SER A 86 -17.68 -15.60 10.63
CA SER A 86 -18.60 -15.37 11.71
C SER A 86 -19.19 -13.96 11.66
N ILE A 87 -18.33 -12.96 11.43
CA ILE A 87 -18.77 -11.58 11.32
C ILE A 87 -19.68 -11.39 10.11
N SER A 88 -19.36 -12.04 8.98
CA SER A 88 -20.16 -11.88 7.76
C SER A 88 -21.59 -12.34 7.94
N LYS A 89 -21.83 -13.30 8.84
CA LYS A 89 -23.18 -13.78 9.12
C LYS A 89 -24.05 -12.71 9.79
N THR A 90 -23.44 -11.73 10.41
CA THR A 90 -24.16 -10.64 11.06
C THR A 90 -24.42 -9.46 10.14
N LEU A 91 -23.81 -9.49 8.95
CA LEU A 91 -23.95 -8.42 7.97
C LEU A 91 -25.01 -8.76 6.95
N SER A 92 -25.46 -7.72 6.22
CA SER A 92 -26.44 -7.92 5.14
C SER A 92 -26.09 -6.95 4.01
N GLY A 93 -26.69 -7.22 2.83
CA GLY A 93 -26.54 -6.35 1.69
C GLY A 93 -25.12 -6.25 1.18
N GLU A 94 -24.73 -5.04 0.81
CA GLU A 94 -23.44 -4.79 0.20
C GLU A 94 -22.27 -5.10 1.13
N ASP A 95 -22.42 -4.79 2.41
CA ASP A 95 -21.35 -5.05 3.39
C ASP A 95 -21.02 -6.53 3.47
N LYS A 96 -22.04 -7.37 3.46
CA LYS A 96 -21.85 -8.81 3.48
C LYS A 96 -21.10 -9.29 2.24
N LEU A 97 -21.51 -8.79 1.07
CA LEU A 97 -20.86 -9.17 -0.18
C LEU A 97 -19.40 -8.74 -0.22
N LEU A 98 -19.13 -7.53 0.25
CA LEU A 98 -17.74 -7.02 0.28
C LEU A 98 -16.87 -7.87 1.18
N LEU A 99 -17.36 -8.22 2.37
CA LEU A 99 -16.58 -9.03 3.29
C LEU A 99 -16.36 -10.44 2.75
N GLU A 100 -17.39 -11.03 2.16
CA GLU A 100 -17.26 -12.37 1.56
C GLU A 100 -16.24 -12.36 0.43
N ASN A 101 -16.21 -11.30 -0.37
CA ASN A 101 -15.22 -11.17 -1.43
C ASN A 101 -13.80 -11.10 -0.86
N ILE A 102 -13.60 -10.38 0.24
CA ILE A 102 -12.30 -10.29 0.89
C ILE A 102 -11.89 -11.69 1.39
N ILE A 103 -12.78 -12.38 2.05
CA ILE A 103 -12.50 -13.72 2.58
C ILE A 103 -12.08 -14.65 1.44
N ASN A 104 -12.83 -14.64 0.34
CA ASN A 104 -12.55 -15.53 -0.79
C ASN A 104 -11.21 -15.20 -1.43
N LYS A 105 -10.87 -13.89 -1.51
CA LYS A 105 -9.62 -13.45 -2.11
C LYS A 105 -8.40 -13.94 -1.35
N PHE A 106 -8.47 -13.99 -0.03
CA PHE A 106 -7.33 -14.32 0.81
C PHE A 106 -7.42 -15.69 1.47
N SER A 107 -8.43 -16.47 1.12
CA SER A 107 -8.58 -17.82 1.65
C SER A 107 -7.61 -18.77 0.96
N THR A 108 -7.06 -19.71 1.75
CA THR A 108 -6.18 -20.75 1.19
C THR A 108 -6.94 -21.80 0.39
N HIS A 109 -8.26 -21.79 0.48
CA HIS A 109 -9.08 -22.80 -0.16
C HIS A 109 -9.76 -22.32 -1.43
N SER A 110 -9.43 -21.14 -1.88
CA SER A 110 -10.04 -20.56 -3.09
C SER A 110 -9.51 -21.19 -4.36
#